data_89149ff7d0b9ae8b12d02f6d3f487c6b
#
_entry.id   89149ff7d0b9ae8b12d02f6d3f487c6b
#
_cell.length_a   1.000
_cell.length_b   1.000
_cell.length_c   1.000
_cell.angle_alpha   90.00
_cell.angle_beta   90.00
_cell.angle_gamma   90.00
#
_symmetry.space_group_name_H-M   'P 1'
#
loop_
_entity.id
_entity.type
_entity.pdbx_description
1 polymer ?
#
loop_
_entity_poly.entity_id
_entity_poly.type
_entity_poly.pdbx_seq_one_letter_code
_entity_poly.pdbx_strand_id
1 'polypeptide(L)'
;MTVKILVVDDDEALAEMVGIVMSTEGYKSVFCHHGEQAFNVFQESQPDLVLLDVMLPGKDGVEICRQIRTVSDLPIIMLTAKSDTADVVAGLEAGADDYIPKPFKPKELVARIKARLRGRSSEGQEEDVDMGDLRINVVAHEVFRGSERIDLTPLEFDLLLTLARSPWKAFSREELLEEIWGYRHPNTDTRLVNVHVQRLRAKIEEDPEHPKIVRTVRGVGYRAGGNCA
;
A
#
# COMPACT_ATOMS: atom_id res chain seq x y z
N MET A 1 -20.19 -9.17 0.29
CA MET A 1 -20.03 -8.34 1.53
C MET A 1 -19.81 -6.89 1.10
N THR A 2 -20.30 -5.91 1.87
CA THR A 2 -20.07 -4.48 1.56
C THR A 2 -18.72 -4.06 2.13
N VAL A 3 -17.85 -3.51 1.30
CA VAL A 3 -16.54 -3.00 1.72
C VAL A 3 -16.72 -1.88 2.75
N LYS A 4 -15.96 -1.95 3.83
CA LYS A 4 -16.00 -1.02 4.95
C LYS A 4 -14.70 -0.21 5.01
N ILE A 5 -14.82 1.10 5.05
CA ILE A 5 -13.70 2.04 5.10
C ILE A 5 -13.73 2.79 6.43
N LEU A 6 -12.63 2.71 7.20
CA LEU A 6 -12.45 3.52 8.39
C LEU A 6 -11.83 4.86 7.97
N VAL A 7 -12.46 5.95 8.36
CA VAL A 7 -11.99 7.33 8.14
C VAL A 7 -11.60 7.92 9.49
N VAL A 8 -10.31 8.18 9.66
CA VAL A 8 -9.75 8.79 10.88
C VAL A 8 -9.28 10.20 10.54
N ASP A 9 -10.06 11.19 10.91
CA ASP A 9 -9.82 12.60 10.60
C ASP A 9 -10.55 13.49 11.63
N ASP A 10 -9.90 14.48 12.17
CA ASP A 10 -10.50 15.40 13.18
C ASP A 10 -11.36 16.49 12.51
N ASP A 11 -11.22 16.71 11.20
CA ASP A 11 -12.11 17.56 10.41
C ASP A 11 -13.41 16.80 10.09
N GLU A 12 -14.44 17.01 10.94
CA GLU A 12 -15.76 16.37 10.77
C GLU A 12 -16.40 16.68 9.41
N ALA A 13 -16.22 17.91 8.88
CA ALA A 13 -16.79 18.30 7.59
C ALA A 13 -16.12 17.54 6.41
N LEU A 14 -14.80 17.37 6.48
CA LEU A 14 -14.06 16.57 5.53
C LEU A 14 -14.46 15.09 5.61
N ALA A 15 -14.56 14.55 6.83
CA ALA A 15 -14.99 13.17 7.07
C ALA A 15 -16.39 12.91 6.53
N GLU A 16 -17.35 13.82 6.76
CA GLU A 16 -18.71 13.73 6.20
C GLU A 16 -18.70 13.76 4.67
N MET A 17 -17.93 14.68 4.06
CA MET A 17 -17.79 14.74 2.59
C MET A 17 -17.23 13.44 2.05
N VAL A 18 -16.19 12.87 2.68
CA VAL A 18 -15.63 11.58 2.30
C VAL A 18 -16.68 10.48 2.43
N GLY A 19 -17.47 10.46 3.50
CA GLY A 19 -18.55 9.50 3.72
C GLY A 19 -19.62 9.52 2.62
N ILE A 20 -20.04 10.71 2.18
CA ILE A 20 -20.97 10.87 1.07
C ILE A 20 -20.39 10.27 -0.23
N VAL A 21 -19.12 10.60 -0.52
CA VAL A 21 -18.41 10.07 -1.70
C VAL A 21 -18.31 8.54 -1.65
N MET A 22 -17.93 7.99 -0.49
CA MET A 22 -17.83 6.53 -0.31
C MET A 22 -19.18 5.82 -0.47
N SER A 23 -20.25 6.40 0.07
CA SER A 23 -21.59 5.87 -0.06
C SER A 23 -22.07 5.81 -1.51
N THR A 24 -21.75 6.82 -2.33
CA THR A 24 -22.06 6.85 -3.78
C THR A 24 -21.34 5.72 -4.54
N GLU A 25 -20.18 5.29 -4.06
CA GLU A 25 -19.41 4.18 -4.63
C GLU A 25 -19.81 2.80 -4.06
N GLY A 26 -20.80 2.76 -3.16
CA GLY A 26 -21.31 1.54 -2.54
C GLY A 26 -20.47 1.03 -1.35
N TYR A 27 -19.61 1.87 -0.81
CA TYR A 27 -18.81 1.56 0.38
C TYR A 27 -19.50 2.02 1.67
N LYS A 28 -19.24 1.33 2.77
CA LYS A 28 -19.68 1.72 4.10
C LYS A 28 -18.56 2.44 4.83
N SER A 29 -18.82 3.66 5.35
CA SER A 29 -17.85 4.41 6.14
C SER A 29 -18.08 4.23 7.64
N VAL A 30 -16.98 4.15 8.39
CA VAL A 30 -16.92 4.28 9.84
C VAL A 30 -16.02 5.46 10.14
N PHE A 31 -16.41 6.33 11.08
CA PHE A 31 -15.68 7.55 11.38
C PHE A 31 -15.05 7.50 12.77
N CYS A 32 -13.86 8.07 12.88
CA CYS A 32 -13.19 8.29 14.14
C CYS A 32 -12.51 9.67 14.09
N HIS A 33 -12.87 10.58 15.02
CA HIS A 33 -12.39 11.96 15.04
C HIS A 33 -11.26 12.19 16.05
N HIS A 34 -10.84 11.15 16.78
CA HIS A 34 -9.82 11.23 17.82
C HIS A 34 -8.75 10.17 17.64
N GLY A 35 -7.50 10.59 17.51
CA GLY A 35 -6.36 9.68 17.30
C GLY A 35 -6.22 8.62 18.39
N GLU A 36 -6.49 8.96 19.66
CA GLU A 36 -6.41 8.03 20.78
C GLU A 36 -7.41 6.87 20.68
N GLN A 37 -8.55 7.08 20.03
CA GLN A 37 -9.59 6.06 19.84
C GLN A 37 -9.43 5.26 18.56
N ALA A 38 -8.61 5.72 17.63
CA ALA A 38 -8.51 5.17 16.26
C ALA A 38 -8.21 3.67 16.23
N PHE A 39 -7.29 3.20 17.07
CA PHE A 39 -6.94 1.79 17.12
C PHE A 39 -8.08 0.91 17.67
N ASN A 40 -8.80 1.37 18.68
CA ASN A 40 -9.97 0.65 19.23
C ASN A 40 -11.10 0.58 18.19
N VAL A 41 -11.40 1.72 17.53
CA VAL A 41 -12.42 1.76 16.47
C VAL A 41 -12.01 0.86 15.29
N PHE A 42 -10.74 0.81 14.95
CA PHE A 42 -10.20 -0.11 13.95
C PHE A 42 -10.50 -1.57 14.33
N GLN A 43 -10.16 -1.98 15.56
CA GLN A 43 -10.39 -3.35 16.03
C GLN A 43 -11.87 -3.74 16.06
N GLU A 44 -12.74 -2.84 16.53
CA GLU A 44 -14.18 -3.09 16.61
C GLU A 44 -14.86 -3.10 15.25
N SER A 45 -14.47 -2.18 14.37
CA SER A 45 -15.12 -2.04 13.05
C SER A 45 -14.65 -3.06 12.03
N GLN A 46 -13.44 -3.60 12.17
CA GLN A 46 -12.80 -4.51 11.19
C GLN A 46 -12.96 -3.99 9.75
N PRO A 47 -12.32 -2.88 9.41
CA PRO A 47 -12.44 -2.28 8.09
C PRO A 47 -11.64 -3.07 7.04
N ASP A 48 -11.95 -2.85 5.76
CA ASP A 48 -11.20 -3.37 4.62
C ASP A 48 -10.11 -2.40 4.15
N LEU A 49 -10.20 -1.13 4.53
CA LEU A 49 -9.24 -0.07 4.22
C LEU A 49 -9.35 1.05 5.27
N VAL A 50 -8.22 1.69 5.57
CA VAL A 50 -8.16 2.86 6.45
C VAL A 50 -7.72 4.09 5.65
N LEU A 51 -8.49 5.19 5.79
CA LEU A 51 -8.07 6.55 5.47
C LEU A 51 -7.65 7.21 6.77
N LEU A 52 -6.41 7.68 6.86
CA LEU A 52 -5.81 8.13 8.12
C LEU A 52 -5.17 9.50 7.94
N ASP A 53 -5.68 10.51 8.64
CA ASP A 53 -4.99 11.79 8.71
C ASP A 53 -3.66 11.64 9.46
N VAL A 54 -2.63 12.29 8.94
CA VAL A 54 -1.32 12.37 9.57
C VAL A 54 -1.39 13.27 10.80
N MET A 55 -2.07 14.42 10.68
CA MET A 55 -2.09 15.44 11.73
C MET A 55 -3.36 15.35 12.59
N LEU A 56 -3.38 14.44 13.53
CA LEU A 56 -4.48 14.29 14.48
C LEU A 56 -4.11 14.88 15.85
N PRO A 57 -5.05 15.49 16.57
CA PRO A 57 -4.81 15.92 17.92
C PRO A 57 -4.64 14.72 18.86
N GLY A 58 -3.67 14.83 19.76
CA GLY A 58 -3.35 13.81 20.77
C GLY A 58 -2.41 12.76 20.24
N LYS A 59 -2.81 11.92 19.33
CA LYS A 59 -2.00 10.83 18.76
C LYS A 59 -1.79 11.00 17.27
N ASP A 60 -0.53 11.02 16.85
CA ASP A 60 -0.10 11.17 15.46
C ASP A 60 -0.57 9.97 14.59
N GLY A 61 -1.04 10.26 13.37
CA GLY A 61 -1.45 9.25 12.40
C GLY A 61 -0.34 8.27 12.02
N VAL A 62 0.92 8.70 12.02
CA VAL A 62 2.09 7.83 11.78
C VAL A 62 2.20 6.76 12.87
N GLU A 63 1.97 7.14 14.13
CA GLU A 63 1.98 6.19 15.25
C GLU A 63 0.81 5.20 15.18
N ILE A 64 -0.39 5.69 14.81
CA ILE A 64 -1.59 4.86 14.61
C ILE A 64 -1.33 3.86 13.48
N CYS A 65 -0.73 4.29 12.38
CA CYS A 65 -0.34 3.42 11.28
C CYS A 65 0.56 2.27 11.74
N ARG A 66 1.62 2.58 12.50
CA ARG A 66 2.50 1.56 13.07
C ARG A 66 1.75 0.56 13.95
N GLN A 67 0.84 1.05 14.80
CA GLN A 67 0.03 0.16 15.64
C GLN A 67 -0.88 -0.77 14.83
N ILE A 68 -1.55 -0.27 13.80
CA ILE A 68 -2.37 -1.11 12.93
C ILE A 68 -1.51 -2.17 12.25
N ARG A 69 -0.31 -1.82 11.78
CA ARG A 69 0.63 -2.74 11.13
C ARG A 69 1.15 -3.87 12.02
N THR A 70 1.11 -3.73 13.34
CA THR A 70 1.47 -4.85 14.23
C THR A 70 0.44 -5.99 14.19
N VAL A 71 -0.77 -5.74 13.70
CA VAL A 71 -1.90 -6.69 13.76
C VAL A 71 -2.60 -6.90 12.41
N SER A 72 -2.28 -6.12 11.37
CA SER A 72 -3.00 -6.20 10.09
C SER A 72 -2.19 -5.63 8.92
N ASP A 73 -2.32 -6.31 7.77
CA ASP A 73 -1.76 -5.92 6.47
C ASP A 73 -2.77 -5.22 5.55
N LEU A 74 -3.95 -4.83 6.07
CA LEU A 74 -4.96 -4.14 5.28
C LEU A 74 -4.44 -2.81 4.70
N PRO A 75 -4.98 -2.34 3.56
CA PRO A 75 -4.54 -1.09 2.94
C PRO A 75 -4.75 0.12 3.85
N ILE A 76 -3.71 0.95 4.00
CA ILE A 76 -3.76 2.24 4.70
C ILE A 76 -3.35 3.35 3.73
N ILE A 77 -4.23 4.31 3.53
CA ILE A 77 -3.97 5.53 2.75
C ILE A 77 -3.89 6.71 3.72
N MET A 78 -2.75 7.39 3.74
CA MET A 78 -2.61 8.59 4.57
C MET A 78 -3.17 9.82 3.88
N LEU A 79 -3.88 10.64 4.64
CA LEU A 79 -4.30 12.00 4.25
C LEU A 79 -3.34 12.98 4.90
N THR A 80 -2.74 13.90 4.13
CA THR A 80 -1.74 14.83 4.67
C THR A 80 -2.03 16.26 4.24
N ALA A 81 -1.91 17.19 5.17
CA ALA A 81 -2.11 18.62 4.90
C ALA A 81 -0.99 19.25 4.08
N LYS A 82 0.17 18.55 3.93
CA LYS A 82 1.32 19.07 3.19
C LYS A 82 2.07 17.97 2.44
N SER A 83 2.60 18.38 1.29
CA SER A 83 3.65 17.71 0.54
C SER A 83 5.03 17.83 1.20
N ASP A 84 5.13 17.99 2.52
CA ASP A 84 6.44 18.00 3.17
C ASP A 84 7.02 16.60 3.06
N THR A 85 8.16 16.56 2.41
CA THR A 85 8.83 15.30 2.02
C THR A 85 9.08 14.39 3.23
N ALA A 86 9.36 14.98 4.40
CA ALA A 86 9.66 14.25 5.61
C ALA A 86 8.43 13.50 6.15
N ASP A 87 7.26 14.16 6.20
CA ASP A 87 6.03 13.56 6.72
C ASP A 87 5.51 12.44 5.82
N VAL A 88 5.60 12.64 4.50
CA VAL A 88 5.23 11.60 3.51
C VAL A 88 6.12 10.36 3.68
N VAL A 89 7.45 10.55 3.77
CA VAL A 89 8.38 9.44 3.95
C VAL A 89 8.14 8.75 5.28
N ALA A 90 7.97 9.50 6.37
CA ALA A 90 7.69 8.93 7.71
C ALA A 90 6.41 8.09 7.72
N GLY A 91 5.35 8.56 7.05
CA GLY A 91 4.09 7.83 6.91
C GLY A 91 4.25 6.54 6.13
N LEU A 92 4.94 6.60 5.01
CA LEU A 92 5.24 5.42 4.21
C LEU A 92 6.14 4.42 4.97
N GLU A 93 7.20 4.89 5.65
CA GLU A 93 8.05 4.03 6.49
C GLU A 93 7.30 3.42 7.67
N ALA A 94 6.28 4.10 8.19
CA ALA A 94 5.41 3.57 9.24
C ALA A 94 4.50 2.43 8.76
N GLY A 95 4.38 2.24 7.44
CA GLY A 95 3.60 1.15 6.90
C GLY A 95 2.43 1.56 6.00
N ALA A 96 2.21 2.83 5.73
CA ALA A 96 1.17 3.25 4.78
C ALA A 96 1.46 2.72 3.37
N ASP A 97 0.39 2.41 2.61
CA ASP A 97 0.48 1.93 1.23
C ASP A 97 0.42 3.08 0.23
N ASP A 98 -0.15 4.21 0.65
CA ASP A 98 -0.32 5.37 -0.20
C ASP A 98 -0.52 6.62 0.64
N TYR A 99 -0.43 7.80 -0.01
CA TYR A 99 -0.77 9.08 0.61
C TYR A 99 -1.49 10.00 -0.37
N ILE A 100 -2.35 10.85 0.16
CA ILE A 100 -3.12 11.83 -0.60
C ILE A 100 -2.95 13.20 0.06
N PRO A 101 -2.36 14.19 -0.64
CA PRO A 101 -2.24 15.54 -0.10
C PRO A 101 -3.62 16.24 -0.05
N LYS A 102 -3.93 16.89 1.06
CA LYS A 102 -5.08 17.80 1.21
C LYS A 102 -4.73 19.18 0.63
N PRO A 103 -5.63 19.85 -0.12
CA PRO A 103 -6.96 19.37 -0.52
C PRO A 103 -6.91 18.42 -1.72
N PHE A 104 -7.71 17.37 -1.69
CA PHE A 104 -7.80 16.38 -2.75
C PHE A 104 -9.14 16.44 -3.50
N LYS A 105 -9.14 15.93 -4.72
CA LYS A 105 -10.36 15.78 -5.50
C LYS A 105 -11.06 14.47 -5.15
N PRO A 106 -12.42 14.45 -4.97
CA PRO A 106 -13.14 13.20 -4.68
C PRO A 106 -12.85 12.07 -5.67
N LYS A 107 -12.74 12.38 -6.96
CA LYS A 107 -12.40 11.38 -8.00
C LYS A 107 -11.01 10.75 -7.80
N GLU A 108 -10.06 11.51 -7.31
CA GLU A 108 -8.72 11.02 -7.01
C GLU A 108 -8.76 10.05 -5.82
N LEU A 109 -9.41 10.44 -4.73
CA LEU A 109 -9.60 9.60 -3.55
C LEU A 109 -10.24 8.25 -3.92
N VAL A 110 -11.33 8.29 -4.69
CA VAL A 110 -12.04 7.08 -5.15
C VAL A 110 -11.12 6.19 -6.00
N ALA A 111 -10.36 6.77 -6.93
CA ALA A 111 -9.46 6.02 -7.78
C ALA A 111 -8.38 5.29 -6.97
N ARG A 112 -7.79 5.94 -5.95
CA ARG A 112 -6.78 5.37 -5.06
C ARG A 112 -7.34 4.26 -4.19
N ILE A 113 -8.52 4.46 -3.59
CA ILE A 113 -9.22 3.44 -2.80
C ILE A 113 -9.50 2.20 -3.67
N LYS A 114 -10.07 2.40 -4.88
CA LYS A 114 -10.32 1.29 -5.81
C LYS A 114 -9.04 0.55 -6.20
N ALA A 115 -7.93 1.26 -6.38
CA ALA A 115 -6.65 0.64 -6.67
C ALA A 115 -6.17 -0.26 -5.52
N ARG A 116 -6.34 0.19 -4.27
CA ARG A 116 -5.93 -0.59 -3.08
C ARG A 116 -6.85 -1.78 -2.76
N LEU A 117 -8.12 -1.71 -3.16
CA LEU A 117 -9.08 -2.80 -2.94
C LEU A 117 -9.08 -3.86 -4.05
N ARG A 118 -8.49 -3.58 -5.24
CA ARG A 118 -8.46 -4.52 -6.38
C ARG A 118 -7.65 -5.80 -6.16
N GLY A 119 -6.63 -5.78 -5.29
CA GLY A 119 -5.75 -6.92 -5.01
C GLY A 119 -6.42 -8.15 -4.38
N ARG A 120 -7.76 -8.12 -4.16
CA ARG A 120 -8.53 -9.20 -3.53
C ARG A 120 -9.41 -10.02 -4.49
N SER A 121 -9.35 -9.80 -5.80
CA SER A 121 -10.28 -10.42 -6.76
C SER A 121 -9.56 -10.98 -7.98
N SER A 122 -8.74 -12.00 -7.84
CA SER A 122 -8.34 -12.84 -8.97
C SER A 122 -9.10 -14.16 -8.92
N GLU A 123 -10.26 -14.21 -9.57
CA GLU A 123 -10.89 -15.47 -9.96
C GLU A 123 -10.18 -15.98 -11.23
N GLY A 124 -9.17 -16.81 -11.09
CA GLY A 124 -8.50 -17.43 -12.21
C GLY A 124 -7.56 -18.55 -11.77
N GLN A 125 -7.40 -19.59 -12.57
CA GLN A 125 -6.31 -20.57 -12.46
C GLN A 125 -5.03 -19.85 -12.92
N GLU A 126 -4.40 -19.06 -12.06
CA GLU A 126 -3.09 -18.50 -12.33
C GLU A 126 -2.03 -19.42 -11.73
N GLU A 127 -1.02 -19.76 -12.54
CA GLU A 127 0.10 -20.60 -12.10
C GLU A 127 0.96 -19.88 -11.08
N ASP A 128 1.52 -20.64 -10.14
CA ASP A 128 2.53 -20.12 -9.22
C ASP A 128 3.73 -19.58 -10.01
N VAL A 129 4.35 -18.52 -9.49
CA VAL A 129 5.51 -17.89 -10.13
C VAL A 129 6.73 -18.04 -9.21
N ASP A 130 7.82 -18.56 -9.77
CA ASP A 130 9.09 -18.64 -9.05
C ASP A 130 9.98 -17.42 -9.35
N MET A 131 10.59 -16.86 -8.31
CA MET A 131 11.53 -15.74 -8.41
C MET A 131 12.72 -15.93 -7.45
N GLY A 132 13.84 -16.40 -7.98
CA GLY A 132 14.99 -16.78 -7.18
C GLY A 132 14.69 -18.01 -6.33
N ASP A 133 14.73 -17.85 -5.01
CA ASP A 133 14.37 -18.87 -4.02
C ASP A 133 12.94 -18.73 -3.47
N LEU A 134 12.19 -17.78 -4.03
CA LEU A 134 10.81 -17.50 -3.64
C LEU A 134 9.82 -18.22 -4.56
N ARG A 135 8.78 -18.80 -3.97
CA ARG A 135 7.58 -19.28 -4.64
C ARG A 135 6.41 -18.37 -4.32
N ILE A 136 5.79 -17.81 -5.34
CA ILE A 136 4.68 -16.86 -5.27
C ILE A 136 3.41 -17.62 -5.67
N ASN A 137 2.53 -17.90 -4.71
CA ASN A 137 1.21 -18.45 -4.99
C ASN A 137 0.26 -17.29 -5.33
N VAL A 138 -0.06 -17.18 -6.61
CA VAL A 138 -0.82 -16.04 -7.13
C VAL A 138 -2.27 -16.08 -6.66
N VAL A 139 -2.88 -17.27 -6.61
CA VAL A 139 -4.29 -17.43 -6.21
C VAL A 139 -4.48 -17.19 -4.72
N ALA A 140 -3.58 -17.72 -3.89
CA ALA A 140 -3.65 -17.55 -2.44
C ALA A 140 -3.10 -16.20 -1.95
N HIS A 141 -2.42 -15.41 -2.80
CA HIS A 141 -1.67 -14.20 -2.42
C HIS A 141 -0.64 -14.48 -1.33
N GLU A 142 0.11 -15.57 -1.47
CA GLU A 142 1.10 -16.02 -0.50
C GLU A 142 2.48 -16.14 -1.13
N VAL A 143 3.51 -15.84 -0.34
CA VAL A 143 4.92 -15.97 -0.77
C VAL A 143 5.64 -16.87 0.21
N PHE A 144 6.42 -17.81 -0.31
CA PHE A 144 7.18 -18.78 0.47
C PHE A 144 8.66 -18.77 0.06
N ARG A 145 9.52 -18.95 1.05
CA ARG A 145 10.91 -19.37 0.87
C ARG A 145 11.07 -20.78 1.43
N GLY A 146 11.16 -21.77 0.54
CA GLY A 146 11.07 -23.18 0.93
C GLY A 146 9.72 -23.48 1.59
N SER A 147 9.73 -23.77 2.89
CA SER A 147 8.51 -24.00 3.71
C SER A 147 8.10 -22.81 4.56
N GLU A 148 8.91 -21.74 4.60
CA GLU A 148 8.65 -20.55 5.40
C GLU A 148 7.79 -19.57 4.61
N ARG A 149 6.67 -19.14 5.21
CA ARG A 149 5.81 -18.10 4.66
C ARG A 149 6.40 -16.73 4.97
N ILE A 150 6.41 -15.85 3.96
CA ILE A 150 6.81 -14.44 4.10
C ILE A 150 5.55 -13.59 4.07
N ASP A 151 5.31 -12.85 5.15
CA ASP A 151 4.13 -11.99 5.27
C ASP A 151 4.36 -10.67 4.54
N LEU A 152 3.67 -10.50 3.42
CA LEU A 152 3.67 -9.29 2.61
C LEU A 152 2.31 -8.59 2.73
N THR A 153 2.33 -7.25 2.72
CA THR A 153 1.10 -6.50 2.49
C THR A 153 0.60 -6.74 1.05
N PRO A 154 -0.69 -6.54 0.75
CA PRO A 154 -1.20 -6.70 -0.63
C PRO A 154 -0.38 -5.91 -1.65
N LEU A 155 0.05 -4.70 -1.31
CA LEU A 155 0.85 -3.87 -2.20
C LEU A 155 2.27 -4.41 -2.43
N GLU A 156 2.92 -4.91 -1.38
CA GLU A 156 4.24 -5.55 -1.49
C GLU A 156 4.16 -6.82 -2.34
N PHE A 157 3.07 -7.58 -2.19
CA PHE A 157 2.78 -8.74 -3.03
C PHE A 157 2.61 -8.33 -4.51
N ASP A 158 1.80 -7.32 -4.80
CA ASP A 158 1.59 -6.81 -6.16
C ASP A 158 2.89 -6.33 -6.80
N LEU A 159 3.72 -5.64 -6.02
CA LEU A 159 5.04 -5.17 -6.47
C LEU A 159 5.96 -6.35 -6.83
N LEU A 160 6.05 -7.35 -5.95
CA LEU A 160 6.83 -8.56 -6.19
C LEU A 160 6.35 -9.31 -7.42
N LEU A 161 5.03 -9.54 -7.51
CA LEU A 161 4.40 -10.28 -8.61
C LEU A 161 4.59 -9.56 -9.96
N THR A 162 4.46 -8.24 -9.99
CA THR A 162 4.69 -7.43 -11.20
C THR A 162 6.11 -7.62 -11.73
N LEU A 163 7.10 -7.59 -10.84
CA LEU A 163 8.49 -7.82 -11.21
C LEU A 163 8.74 -9.28 -11.63
N ALA A 164 8.18 -10.25 -10.91
CA ALA A 164 8.35 -11.68 -11.16
C ALA A 164 7.75 -12.12 -12.50
N ARG A 165 6.61 -11.56 -12.90
CA ARG A 165 5.96 -11.85 -14.20
C ARG A 165 6.73 -11.32 -15.41
N SER A 166 7.64 -10.38 -15.21
CA SER A 166 8.43 -9.78 -16.27
C SER A 166 9.91 -9.70 -15.91
N PRO A 167 10.59 -10.86 -15.66
CA PRO A 167 11.92 -10.89 -15.06
C PRO A 167 13.01 -10.22 -15.89
N TRP A 168 12.80 -10.15 -17.20
CA TRP A 168 13.74 -9.51 -18.13
C TRP A 168 13.54 -8.01 -18.29
N LYS A 169 12.39 -7.49 -17.83
CA LYS A 169 12.04 -6.08 -17.93
C LYS A 169 12.61 -5.28 -16.76
N ALA A 170 13.32 -4.22 -17.06
CA ALA A 170 13.60 -3.17 -16.09
C ALA A 170 12.43 -2.17 -16.13
N PHE A 171 11.67 -2.09 -15.06
CA PHE A 171 10.57 -1.13 -14.91
C PHE A 171 11.11 0.21 -14.44
N SER A 172 10.69 1.29 -15.08
CA SER A 172 10.89 2.63 -14.52
C SER A 172 10.02 2.81 -13.26
N ARG A 173 10.31 3.85 -12.47
CA ARG A 173 9.50 4.17 -11.30
C ARG A 173 8.09 4.60 -11.70
N GLU A 174 7.99 5.33 -12.79
CA GLU A 174 6.74 5.78 -13.39
C GLU A 174 5.88 4.60 -13.87
N GLU A 175 6.50 3.61 -14.54
CA GLU A 175 5.81 2.39 -14.95
C GLU A 175 5.27 1.62 -13.73
N LEU A 176 6.08 1.47 -12.67
CA LEU A 176 5.62 0.79 -11.44
C LEU A 176 4.49 1.57 -10.76
N LEU A 177 4.54 2.90 -10.75
CA LEU A 177 3.45 3.73 -10.25
C LEU A 177 2.16 3.55 -11.06
N GLU A 178 2.24 3.45 -12.37
CA GLU A 178 1.07 3.18 -13.21
C GLU A 178 0.52 1.79 -12.99
N GLU A 179 1.36 0.76 -13.01
CA GLU A 179 0.94 -0.64 -12.88
C GLU A 179 0.31 -0.96 -11.52
N ILE A 180 0.96 -0.50 -10.44
CA ILE A 180 0.61 -0.92 -9.08
C ILE A 180 -0.33 0.09 -8.41
N TRP A 181 -0.09 1.40 -8.58
CA TRP A 181 -0.91 2.45 -7.95
C TRP A 181 -1.99 3.02 -8.89
N GLY A 182 -1.90 2.77 -10.20
CA GLY A 182 -2.81 3.30 -11.21
C GLY A 182 -2.59 4.79 -11.51
N TYR A 183 -1.41 5.33 -11.23
CA TYR A 183 -1.08 6.75 -11.41
C TYR A 183 -0.59 7.03 -12.81
N ARG A 184 -1.36 7.83 -13.56
CA ARG A 184 -1.06 8.20 -14.95
C ARG A 184 -0.61 9.65 -15.12
N HIS A 185 -0.19 10.34 -14.07
CA HIS A 185 0.21 11.74 -14.16
C HIS A 185 1.72 11.92 -14.12
N PRO A 186 2.29 12.79 -14.99
CA PRO A 186 3.74 12.99 -15.10
C PRO A 186 4.40 13.62 -13.85
N ASN A 187 3.63 14.12 -12.90
CA ASN A 187 4.13 14.76 -11.67
C ASN A 187 3.91 13.88 -10.42
N THR A 188 3.71 12.59 -10.58
CA THR A 188 3.52 11.70 -9.43
C THR A 188 4.85 11.47 -8.72
N ASP A 189 4.82 11.50 -7.40
CA ASP A 189 6.00 11.32 -6.58
C ASP A 189 6.54 9.90 -6.62
N THR A 190 7.66 9.71 -7.31
CA THR A 190 8.30 8.40 -7.49
C THR A 190 8.96 7.86 -6.20
N ARG A 191 9.06 8.67 -5.12
CA ARG A 191 9.59 8.23 -3.82
C ARG A 191 8.77 7.11 -3.21
N LEU A 192 7.45 7.10 -3.48
CA LEU A 192 6.54 6.03 -3.08
C LEU A 192 7.10 4.65 -3.48
N VAL A 193 7.52 4.50 -4.73
CA VAL A 193 8.12 3.24 -5.22
C VAL A 193 9.39 2.88 -4.46
N ASN A 194 10.26 3.85 -4.20
CA ASN A 194 11.52 3.59 -3.52
C ASN A 194 11.29 3.06 -2.10
N VAL A 195 10.37 3.67 -1.34
CA VAL A 195 10.04 3.23 0.03
C VAL A 195 9.46 1.81 0.01
N HIS A 196 8.52 1.52 -0.89
CA HIS A 196 7.92 0.19 -0.96
C HIS A 196 8.92 -0.89 -1.43
N VAL A 197 9.84 -0.55 -2.34
CA VAL A 197 10.94 -1.47 -2.70
C VAL A 197 11.85 -1.74 -1.51
N GLN A 198 12.16 -0.74 -0.69
CA GLN A 198 12.98 -0.94 0.51
C GLN A 198 12.25 -1.83 1.54
N ARG A 199 10.96 -1.59 1.78
CA ARG A 199 10.14 -2.43 2.67
C ARG A 199 10.04 -3.87 2.17
N LEU A 200 9.79 -4.06 0.88
CA LEU A 200 9.78 -5.38 0.26
C LEU A 200 11.12 -6.09 0.45
N ARG A 201 12.24 -5.42 0.13
CA ARG A 201 13.59 -5.97 0.33
C ARG A 201 13.85 -6.38 1.76
N ALA A 202 13.45 -5.58 2.74
CA ALA A 202 13.62 -5.91 4.16
C ALA A 202 12.94 -7.23 4.56
N LYS A 203 11.91 -7.64 3.81
CA LYS A 203 11.17 -8.89 4.07
C LYS A 203 11.69 -10.09 3.24
N ILE A 204 12.13 -9.83 2.00
CA ILE A 204 12.44 -10.92 1.05
C ILE A 204 13.93 -11.10 0.75
N GLU A 205 14.80 -10.16 1.07
CA GLU A 205 16.23 -10.31 0.83
C GLU A 205 16.94 -10.88 2.08
N GLU A 206 17.97 -11.68 1.88
CA GLU A 206 18.88 -12.06 2.97
C GLU A 206 19.70 -10.87 3.47
N ASP A 207 20.12 -10.01 2.54
CA ASP A 207 20.82 -8.76 2.79
C ASP A 207 20.17 -7.65 1.95
N PRO A 208 19.34 -6.79 2.55
CA PRO A 208 18.67 -5.69 1.86
C PRO A 208 19.60 -4.66 1.24
N GLU A 209 20.83 -4.52 1.75
CA GLU A 209 21.84 -3.60 1.21
C GLU A 209 22.49 -4.17 -0.06
N HIS A 210 22.51 -5.49 -0.23
CA HIS A 210 23.02 -6.19 -1.41
C HIS A 210 21.95 -7.06 -2.05
N PRO A 211 20.85 -6.45 -2.56
CA PRO A 211 19.67 -7.16 -3.00
C PRO A 211 19.93 -8.03 -4.22
N LYS A 212 19.46 -9.28 -4.16
CA LYS A 212 19.57 -10.28 -5.23
C LYS A 212 18.25 -10.52 -5.94
N ILE A 213 17.12 -10.41 -5.23
CA ILE A 213 15.78 -10.72 -5.71
C ILE A 213 15.16 -9.51 -6.41
N VAL A 214 15.20 -8.33 -5.79
CA VAL A 214 14.75 -7.07 -6.41
C VAL A 214 15.94 -6.16 -6.67
N ARG A 215 16.43 -6.13 -7.91
CA ARG A 215 17.64 -5.39 -8.29
C ARG A 215 17.35 -3.98 -8.75
N THR A 216 18.22 -3.03 -8.37
CA THR A 216 18.21 -1.68 -8.92
C THR A 216 18.92 -1.64 -10.25
N VAL A 217 18.27 -1.11 -11.29
CA VAL A 217 18.88 -0.77 -12.57
C VAL A 217 19.17 0.73 -12.58
N ARG A 218 20.45 1.10 -12.44
CA ARG A 218 20.87 2.49 -12.33
C ARG A 218 20.38 3.33 -13.51
N GLY A 219 19.79 4.48 -13.24
CA GLY A 219 19.24 5.38 -14.25
C GLY A 219 17.89 4.94 -14.84
N VAL A 220 17.37 3.75 -14.50
CA VAL A 220 16.09 3.23 -14.99
C VAL A 220 15.11 3.05 -13.82
N GLY A 221 15.33 2.08 -12.95
CA GLY A 221 14.40 1.72 -11.88
C GLY A 221 14.72 0.37 -11.28
N TYR A 222 13.79 -0.59 -11.37
CA TYR A 222 13.89 -1.89 -10.72
C TYR A 222 13.55 -3.05 -11.66
N ARG A 223 14.11 -4.21 -11.39
CA ARG A 223 13.77 -5.47 -12.07
C ARG A 223 13.90 -6.65 -11.13
N ALA A 224 13.31 -7.77 -11.51
CA ALA A 224 13.62 -9.05 -10.89
C ALA A 224 15.11 -9.40 -11.05
N GLY A 225 15.70 -9.92 -9.99
CA GLY A 225 17.05 -10.48 -9.99
C GLY A 225 16.95 -11.96 -9.69
N GLY A 226 17.87 -12.76 -10.21
CA GLY A 226 17.87 -14.21 -10.03
C GLY A 226 17.62 -14.96 -11.33
N ASN A 227 18.08 -16.19 -11.40
CA ASN A 227 17.80 -17.09 -12.52
C ASN A 227 16.32 -17.44 -12.49
N CYS A 228 15.53 -16.74 -13.32
CA CYS A 228 14.28 -17.30 -13.76
C CYS A 228 14.66 -18.44 -14.72
N ALA A 229 14.49 -19.66 -14.26
CA ALA A 229 14.65 -20.85 -15.07
C ALA A 229 13.56 -20.88 -16.15
#